data_809bfd47fb5aeb8ca0056817c8b7a449
#
_entry.id   809bfd47fb5aeb8ca0056817c8b7a449
#
_cell.length_a   1.000
_cell.length_b   1.000
_cell.length_c   1.000
_cell.angle_alpha   90.00
_cell.angle_beta   90.00
_cell.angle_gamma   90.00
#
_symmetry.space_group_name_H-M   'P 1'
#
loop_
_entity.id
_entity.type
_entity.pdbx_description
1 polymer ?
#
loop_
_entity_poly.entity_id
_entity_poly.type
_entity_poly.pdbx_seq_one_letter_code
_entity_poly.pdbx_strand_id
1 'polypeptide(L)'
;MIVRSGAAACGSYTGSMFWAHLLIFIVPLAAAAQSLDFEAYKTGVEPIFLKKRQGHARCVACHVDAATAFKLQPLAKDAKTWTDDQSRKNFETVLKLVAPGDPMSSRLLIHPLAHDGGGDQFHAGGRQFASKDDPDWKRIADWISSAK
;
A
#
# COMPACT_ATOMS: atom_id res chain seq x y z
N MET A 1 -79.08 40.14 38.23
CA MET A 1 -79.10 39.18 37.16
C MET A 1 -77.85 38.35 37.21
N ILE A 2 -78.03 37.07 37.51
CA ILE A 2 -77.02 36.15 38.01
C ILE A 2 -76.31 35.51 36.85
N VAL A 3 -74.91 35.55 36.84
CA VAL A 3 -74.12 34.76 35.92
C VAL A 3 -73.28 33.79 36.74
N ARG A 4 -73.51 32.49 36.48
CA ARG A 4 -72.82 31.38 37.14
C ARG A 4 -71.51 31.10 36.52
N SER A 5 -70.50 30.92 37.37
CA SER A 5 -69.17 30.41 37.02
C SER A 5 -69.23 28.91 36.69
N GLY A 6 -68.60 28.54 35.60
CA GLY A 6 -68.25 27.13 35.26
C GLY A 6 -66.75 26.92 35.41
N ALA A 7 -66.36 26.10 36.36
CA ALA A 7 -64.97 25.65 36.54
C ALA A 7 -64.67 24.50 35.58
N ALA A 8 -63.66 24.68 34.74
CA ALA A 8 -63.09 23.57 33.91
C ALA A 8 -61.95 22.92 34.63
N ALA A 9 -62.02 21.60 34.85
CA ALA A 9 -61.00 20.77 35.45
C ALA A 9 -59.84 20.55 34.46
N CYS A 10 -58.64 20.88 34.93
CA CYS A 10 -57.41 20.65 34.20
C CYS A 10 -56.92 19.20 34.47
N GLY A 11 -57.04 18.32 33.48
CA GLY A 11 -56.54 16.96 33.57
C GLY A 11 -55.06 16.91 33.25
N SER A 12 -54.25 16.52 34.24
CA SER A 12 -52.81 16.33 34.10
C SER A 12 -52.52 15.02 33.39
N TYR A 13 -52.12 15.06 32.14
CA TYR A 13 -51.53 13.91 31.44
C TYR A 13 -50.03 13.80 31.77
N THR A 14 -49.68 12.91 32.67
CA THR A 14 -48.30 12.47 32.89
C THR A 14 -47.90 11.43 31.84
N GLY A 15 -47.50 11.88 30.68
CA GLY A 15 -46.91 11.02 29.64
C GLY A 15 -45.52 10.61 30.01
N SER A 16 -45.36 9.36 30.50
CA SER A 16 -44.04 8.76 30.76
C SER A 16 -43.40 8.42 29.41
N MET A 17 -42.51 9.25 28.91
CA MET A 17 -41.72 8.96 27.71
C MET A 17 -40.59 7.99 28.08
N PHE A 18 -40.79 6.68 27.83
CA PHE A 18 -39.73 5.69 27.86
C PHE A 18 -38.80 5.91 26.64
N TRP A 19 -37.68 6.58 26.87
CA TRP A 19 -36.60 6.65 25.89
C TRP A 19 -35.90 5.29 25.85
N ALA A 20 -36.26 4.46 24.88
CA ALA A 20 -35.51 3.25 24.59
C ALA A 20 -34.16 3.66 23.99
N HIS A 21 -33.09 3.62 24.78
CA HIS A 21 -31.74 3.81 24.32
C HIS A 21 -31.31 2.59 23.53
N LEU A 22 -31.40 2.68 22.18
CA LEU A 22 -30.84 1.69 21.29
C LEU A 22 -29.32 1.79 21.33
N LEU A 23 -28.66 0.95 22.11
CA LEU A 23 -27.21 0.82 22.13
C LEU A 23 -26.77 0.15 20.82
N ILE A 24 -26.37 0.97 19.84
CA ILE A 24 -25.73 0.48 18.62
C ILE A 24 -24.30 0.07 18.99
N PHE A 25 -24.08 -1.25 19.13
CA PHE A 25 -22.74 -1.81 19.25
C PHE A 25 -22.04 -1.67 17.87
N ILE A 26 -21.20 -0.65 17.74
CA ILE A 26 -20.27 -0.54 16.60
C ILE A 26 -19.15 -1.55 16.86
N VAL A 27 -19.25 -2.73 16.24
CA VAL A 27 -18.16 -3.70 16.22
C VAL A 27 -17.10 -3.14 15.25
N PRO A 28 -15.88 -2.82 15.71
CA PRO A 28 -14.83 -2.40 14.80
C PRO A 28 -14.49 -3.57 13.87
N LEU A 29 -14.74 -3.40 12.58
CA LEU A 29 -14.26 -4.32 11.55
C LEU A 29 -12.75 -4.14 11.48
N ALA A 30 -12.01 -5.02 12.12
CA ALA A 30 -10.55 -5.06 11.99
C ALA A 30 -10.23 -5.39 10.53
N ALA A 31 -9.82 -4.39 9.76
CA ALA A 31 -9.27 -4.63 8.42
C ALA A 31 -8.00 -5.47 8.60
N ALA A 32 -7.99 -6.69 8.10
CA ALA A 32 -6.79 -7.50 8.04
C ALA A 32 -5.74 -6.74 7.21
N ALA A 33 -4.55 -6.52 7.78
CA ALA A 33 -3.46 -5.92 7.04
C ALA A 33 -3.08 -6.86 5.89
N GLN A 34 -3.18 -6.37 4.67
CA GLN A 34 -2.77 -7.13 3.49
C GLN A 34 -1.27 -7.41 3.54
N SER A 35 -0.90 -8.67 3.35
CA SER A 35 0.50 -9.11 3.37
C SER A 35 0.94 -9.63 2.01
N LEU A 36 2.21 -9.39 1.68
CA LEU A 36 2.85 -9.86 0.47
C LEU A 36 3.76 -11.06 0.80
N ASP A 37 3.78 -12.04 -0.09
CA ASP A 37 4.58 -13.25 0.08
C ASP A 37 6.07 -12.98 -0.15
N PHE A 38 6.90 -13.36 0.83
CA PHE A 38 8.34 -13.18 0.79
C PHE A 38 9.03 -14.12 -0.21
N GLU A 39 8.61 -15.36 -0.32
CA GLU A 39 9.25 -16.32 -1.23
C GLU A 39 8.94 -15.97 -2.70
N ALA A 40 7.72 -15.52 -2.97
CA ALA A 40 7.36 -14.99 -4.29
C ALA A 40 8.16 -13.71 -4.64
N TYR A 41 8.39 -12.83 -3.66
CA TYR A 41 9.28 -11.69 -3.82
C TYR A 41 10.70 -12.13 -4.14
N LYS A 42 11.30 -12.99 -3.31
CA LYS A 42 12.68 -13.44 -3.43
C LYS A 42 12.98 -14.13 -4.75
N THR A 43 12.04 -14.92 -5.24
CA THR A 43 12.21 -15.69 -6.48
C THR A 43 11.79 -14.93 -7.73
N GLY A 44 10.79 -14.06 -7.64
CA GLY A 44 10.17 -13.38 -8.78
C GLY A 44 10.55 -11.92 -8.94
N VAL A 45 10.65 -11.17 -7.85
CA VAL A 45 10.85 -9.70 -7.88
C VAL A 45 12.31 -9.33 -7.68
N GLU A 46 12.95 -9.86 -6.65
CA GLU A 46 14.31 -9.48 -6.25
C GLU A 46 15.35 -9.66 -7.37
N PRO A 47 15.32 -10.72 -8.20
CA PRO A 47 16.26 -10.88 -9.32
C PRO A 47 16.20 -9.73 -10.34
N ILE A 48 15.06 -9.03 -10.45
CA ILE A 48 14.88 -7.89 -11.36
C ILE A 48 15.82 -6.75 -10.96
N PHE A 49 16.09 -6.56 -9.67
CA PHE A 49 16.98 -5.51 -9.17
C PHE A 49 18.45 -5.73 -9.55
N LEU A 50 18.82 -6.97 -9.84
CA LEU A 50 20.15 -7.36 -10.29
C LEU A 50 20.28 -7.41 -11.83
N LYS A 51 19.17 -7.40 -12.54
CA LYS A 51 19.12 -7.57 -13.99
C LYS A 51 19.72 -6.35 -14.70
N LYS A 52 20.69 -6.59 -15.58
CA LYS A 52 21.22 -5.56 -16.47
C LYS A 52 20.24 -5.33 -17.63
N ARG A 53 19.78 -4.12 -17.79
CA ARG A 53 18.95 -3.67 -18.92
C ARG A 53 19.80 -2.87 -19.90
N GLN A 54 19.48 -2.98 -21.18
CA GLN A 54 20.18 -2.20 -22.21
C GLN A 54 19.97 -0.69 -21.96
N GLY A 55 21.06 0.06 -21.97
CA GLY A 55 21.02 1.51 -21.75
C GLY A 55 20.82 1.95 -20.29
N HIS A 56 20.62 1.01 -19.33
CA HIS A 56 20.35 1.36 -17.93
C HIS A 56 21.33 0.72 -16.95
N ALA A 57 21.60 1.38 -15.84
CA ALA A 57 22.25 0.76 -14.71
C ALA A 57 21.31 -0.28 -14.05
N ARG A 58 21.88 -1.28 -13.38
CA ARG A 58 21.09 -2.17 -12.52
C ARG A 58 20.55 -1.38 -11.33
N CYS A 59 19.38 -1.71 -10.81
CA CYS A 59 18.82 -1.03 -9.63
C CYS A 59 19.82 -1.03 -8.46
N VAL A 60 20.43 -2.18 -8.19
CA VAL A 60 21.42 -2.33 -7.12
C VAL A 60 22.62 -1.39 -7.28
N ALA A 61 23.04 -1.05 -8.50
CA ALA A 61 24.21 -0.21 -8.71
C ALA A 61 24.06 1.22 -8.15
N CYS A 62 22.83 1.73 -8.11
CA CYS A 62 22.54 3.05 -7.56
C CYS A 62 21.92 2.97 -6.14
N HIS A 63 21.15 1.93 -5.88
CA HIS A 63 20.33 1.84 -4.67
C HIS A 63 21.05 1.22 -3.46
N VAL A 64 22.29 0.79 -3.56
CA VAL A 64 23.11 0.40 -2.40
C VAL A 64 23.56 1.63 -1.60
N ASP A 65 24.04 2.68 -2.29
CA ASP A 65 24.63 3.85 -1.64
C ASP A 65 23.70 5.08 -1.62
N ALA A 66 22.59 5.03 -2.36
CA ALA A 66 21.68 6.15 -2.45
C ALA A 66 21.00 6.45 -1.10
N ALA A 67 20.93 7.74 -0.76
CA ALA A 67 20.16 8.23 0.38
C ALA A 67 18.65 8.30 0.02
N THR A 68 18.09 7.18 -0.42
CA THR A 68 16.68 7.07 -0.82
C THR A 68 15.95 6.03 0.01
N ALA A 69 14.62 6.07 0.00
CA ALA A 69 13.80 5.07 0.68
C ALA A 69 14.01 3.66 0.10
N PHE A 70 14.36 3.54 -1.19
CA PHE A 70 14.74 2.27 -1.81
C PHE A 70 16.24 2.02 -1.63
N LYS A 71 16.62 1.51 -0.48
CA LYS A 71 18.02 1.17 -0.17
C LYS A 71 18.18 -0.34 -0.11
N LEU A 72 18.94 -0.90 -1.08
CA LEU A 72 19.23 -2.32 -1.17
C LEU A 72 20.51 -2.68 -0.39
N GLN A 73 20.61 -3.92 0.05
CA GLN A 73 21.83 -4.46 0.65
C GLN A 73 22.94 -4.58 -0.39
N PRO A 74 24.20 -4.34 -0.03
CA PRO A 74 25.33 -4.58 -0.91
C PRO A 74 25.47 -6.08 -1.19
N LEU A 75 25.85 -6.43 -2.43
CA LEU A 75 26.28 -7.79 -2.75
C LEU A 75 27.67 -8.03 -2.20
N ALA A 76 27.89 -9.23 -1.69
CA ALA A 76 29.26 -9.67 -1.38
C ALA A 76 30.08 -9.75 -2.67
N LYS A 77 31.42 -9.65 -2.54
CA LYS A 77 32.32 -9.79 -3.68
C LYS A 77 32.04 -11.10 -4.42
N ASP A 78 31.90 -11.01 -5.73
CA ASP A 78 31.61 -12.13 -6.64
C ASP A 78 30.25 -12.83 -6.44
N ALA A 79 29.41 -12.37 -5.50
CA ALA A 79 28.07 -12.89 -5.32
C ALA A 79 27.15 -12.43 -6.47
N LYS A 80 26.33 -13.36 -6.95
CA LYS A 80 25.31 -13.11 -7.98
C LYS A 80 23.92 -12.86 -7.42
N THR A 81 23.72 -13.22 -6.15
CA THR A 81 22.45 -13.08 -5.44
C THR A 81 22.73 -12.66 -3.99
N TRP A 82 21.72 -12.15 -3.32
CA TRP A 82 21.78 -11.87 -1.88
C TRP A 82 21.62 -13.13 -1.04
N THR A 83 22.12 -13.09 0.18
CA THR A 83 21.81 -14.10 1.22
C THR A 83 20.37 -13.92 1.68
N ASP A 84 19.82 -14.92 2.36
CA ASP A 84 18.46 -14.85 2.91
C ASP A 84 18.26 -13.65 3.84
N ASP A 85 19.22 -13.37 4.71
CA ASP A 85 19.15 -12.21 5.61
C ASP A 85 19.14 -10.88 4.85
N GLN A 86 19.94 -10.79 3.79
CA GLN A 86 19.96 -9.60 2.94
C GLN A 86 18.65 -9.45 2.14
N SER A 87 18.12 -10.57 1.62
CA SER A 87 16.84 -10.58 0.92
C SER A 87 15.68 -10.16 1.83
N ARG A 88 15.67 -10.57 3.09
CA ARG A 88 14.68 -10.10 4.07
C ARG A 88 14.77 -8.60 4.31
N LYS A 89 15.97 -8.05 4.48
CA LYS A 89 16.17 -6.59 4.62
C LYS A 89 15.76 -5.82 3.37
N ASN A 90 16.04 -6.36 2.19
CA ASN A 90 15.58 -5.80 0.93
C ASN A 90 14.06 -5.83 0.83
N PHE A 91 13.44 -6.93 1.24
CA PHE A 91 11.98 -7.07 1.29
C PHE A 91 11.33 -6.02 2.19
N GLU A 92 11.84 -5.84 3.43
CA GLU A 92 11.36 -4.79 4.34
C GLU A 92 11.47 -3.38 3.74
N THR A 93 12.52 -3.13 2.96
CA THR A 93 12.70 -1.88 2.23
C THR A 93 11.65 -1.73 1.14
N VAL A 94 11.41 -2.80 0.37
CA VAL A 94 10.42 -2.82 -0.71
C VAL A 94 9.01 -2.62 -0.19
N LEU A 95 8.66 -3.23 0.95
CA LEU A 95 7.34 -3.06 1.57
C LEU A 95 6.97 -1.60 1.86
N LYS A 96 7.96 -0.73 2.09
CA LYS A 96 7.74 0.72 2.29
C LYS A 96 7.39 1.48 1.01
N LEU A 97 7.54 0.84 -0.14
CA LEU A 97 7.40 1.44 -1.47
C LEU A 97 6.24 0.84 -2.26
N VAL A 98 5.52 -0.08 -1.68
CA VAL A 98 4.39 -0.75 -2.32
C VAL A 98 3.11 -0.52 -1.53
N ALA A 99 2.01 -0.39 -2.23
CA ALA A 99 0.65 -0.46 -1.70
C ALA A 99 0.13 -1.87 -2.01
N PRO A 100 0.04 -2.79 -1.03
CA PRO A 100 -0.42 -4.15 -1.28
C PRO A 100 -1.81 -4.15 -1.95
N GLY A 101 -1.96 -4.93 -3.03
CA GLY A 101 -3.18 -4.96 -3.84
C GLY A 101 -3.29 -3.85 -4.87
N ASP A 102 -2.48 -2.78 -4.82
CA ASP A 102 -2.55 -1.65 -5.75
C ASP A 102 -1.17 -1.33 -6.40
N PRO A 103 -0.86 -1.96 -7.54
CA PRO A 103 0.36 -1.69 -8.28
C PRO A 103 0.52 -0.23 -8.70
N MET A 104 -0.59 0.45 -9.04
CA MET A 104 -0.54 1.81 -9.57
C MET A 104 -0.33 2.88 -8.48
N SER A 105 -0.57 2.56 -7.22
CA SER A 105 -0.19 3.39 -6.06
C SER A 105 1.18 3.01 -5.49
N SER A 106 1.84 2.01 -6.09
CA SER A 106 3.13 1.49 -5.61
C SER A 106 4.29 2.25 -6.21
N ARG A 107 5.00 3.01 -5.39
CA ARG A 107 6.12 3.83 -5.83
C ARG A 107 7.27 3.02 -6.45
N LEU A 108 7.45 1.77 -6.01
CA LEU A 108 8.40 0.82 -6.59
C LEU A 108 8.20 0.65 -8.10
N LEU A 109 6.96 0.71 -8.59
CA LEU A 109 6.60 0.55 -10.00
C LEU A 109 6.50 1.88 -10.75
N ILE A 110 5.91 2.89 -10.13
CA ILE A 110 5.62 4.16 -10.81
C ILE A 110 6.87 5.00 -11.00
N HIS A 111 7.76 5.00 -10.00
CA HIS A 111 8.95 5.86 -10.04
C HIS A 111 9.94 5.49 -11.16
N PRO A 112 10.28 4.21 -11.43
CA PRO A 112 11.14 3.83 -12.55
C PRO A 112 10.40 3.67 -13.90
N LEU A 113 9.09 3.87 -13.97
CA LEU A 113 8.30 3.79 -15.21
C LEU A 113 8.45 5.07 -16.04
N ALA A 114 8.51 4.95 -17.37
CA ALA A 114 8.50 6.10 -18.27
C ALA A 114 7.22 6.93 -18.10
N HIS A 115 7.34 8.26 -18.27
CA HIS A 115 6.20 9.17 -18.12
C HIS A 115 5.04 8.80 -19.06
N ASP A 116 5.34 8.52 -20.32
CA ASP A 116 4.34 8.11 -21.32
C ASP A 116 3.66 6.76 -20.98
N GLY A 117 4.32 5.95 -20.14
CA GLY A 117 3.75 4.72 -19.58
C GLY A 117 2.88 4.95 -18.32
N GLY A 118 2.81 6.19 -17.84
CA GLY A 118 2.09 6.57 -16.61
C GLY A 118 2.99 6.63 -15.37
N GLY A 119 4.31 6.71 -15.55
CA GLY A 119 5.25 6.93 -14.47
C GLY A 119 5.28 8.37 -13.97
N ASP A 120 5.90 8.60 -12.82
CA ASP A 120 6.12 9.95 -12.33
C ASP A 120 7.22 10.70 -13.12
N GLN A 121 7.38 12.00 -12.85
CA GLN A 121 8.18 12.86 -13.74
C GLN A 121 9.69 12.63 -13.69
N PHE A 122 10.22 12.11 -12.61
CA PHE A 122 11.67 12.06 -12.43
C PHE A 122 12.16 10.79 -11.74
N HIS A 123 13.19 10.17 -12.38
CA HIS A 123 14.00 9.11 -11.77
C HIS A 123 15.46 9.31 -12.23
N ALA A 124 16.36 9.66 -11.33
CA ALA A 124 17.74 10.02 -11.62
C ALA A 124 18.55 8.92 -12.35
N GLY A 125 18.21 7.66 -12.11
CA GLY A 125 18.82 6.49 -12.77
C GLY A 125 18.28 6.17 -14.17
N GLY A 126 17.44 7.04 -14.73
CA GLY A 126 16.71 6.79 -15.98
C GLY A 126 15.47 5.91 -15.80
N ARG A 127 14.67 5.79 -16.84
CA ARG A 127 13.43 5.01 -16.81
C ARG A 127 13.72 3.55 -17.09
N GLN A 128 13.58 2.70 -16.06
CA GLN A 128 13.88 1.27 -16.16
C GLN A 128 12.83 0.51 -16.99
N PHE A 129 11.58 1.00 -16.99
CA PHE A 129 10.47 0.39 -17.71
C PHE A 129 9.92 1.40 -18.73
N ALA A 130 9.90 1.03 -20.00
CA ALA A 130 9.34 1.89 -21.06
C ALA A 130 7.82 1.96 -21.00
N SER A 131 7.16 0.86 -20.62
CA SER A 131 5.70 0.78 -20.46
C SER A 131 5.33 -0.28 -19.41
N LYS A 132 4.05 -0.35 -19.09
CA LYS A 132 3.47 -1.40 -18.23
C LYS A 132 3.48 -2.77 -18.89
N ASP A 133 3.77 -2.85 -20.18
CA ASP A 133 3.89 -4.11 -20.92
C ASP A 133 5.25 -4.79 -20.73
N ASP A 134 6.21 -4.12 -20.13
CA ASP A 134 7.49 -4.72 -19.77
C ASP A 134 7.28 -5.95 -18.87
N PRO A 135 7.86 -7.11 -19.22
CA PRO A 135 7.63 -8.36 -18.47
C PRO A 135 8.05 -8.28 -17.00
N ASP A 136 9.12 -7.52 -16.70
CA ASP A 136 9.58 -7.36 -15.33
C ASP A 136 8.66 -6.40 -14.54
N TRP A 137 8.14 -5.37 -15.20
CA TRP A 137 7.12 -4.50 -14.61
C TRP A 137 5.86 -5.30 -14.24
N LYS A 138 5.35 -6.11 -15.19
CA LYS A 138 4.20 -7.00 -14.96
C LYS A 138 4.44 -7.95 -13.80
N ARG A 139 5.61 -8.58 -13.75
CA ARG A 139 5.96 -9.51 -12.66
C ARG A 139 5.91 -8.85 -11.27
N ILE A 140 6.40 -7.63 -11.15
CA ILE A 140 6.31 -6.88 -9.90
C ILE A 140 4.84 -6.50 -9.62
N ALA A 141 4.10 -6.08 -10.63
CA ALA A 141 2.69 -5.71 -10.49
C ALA A 141 1.82 -6.89 -10.05
N ASP A 142 2.03 -8.07 -10.64
CA ASP A 142 1.33 -9.30 -10.29
C ASP A 142 1.61 -9.72 -8.84
N TRP A 143 2.88 -9.62 -8.41
CA TRP A 143 3.25 -9.87 -7.02
C TRP A 143 2.56 -8.89 -6.06
N ILE A 144 2.53 -7.59 -6.36
CA ILE A 144 1.84 -6.59 -5.53
C ILE A 144 0.33 -6.86 -5.48
N SER A 145 -0.27 -7.27 -6.61
CA SER A 145 -1.70 -7.59 -6.70
C SER A 145 -2.07 -8.88 -5.96
N SER A 146 -1.11 -9.77 -5.68
CA SER A 146 -1.34 -11.03 -4.99
C SER A 146 -1.46 -10.92 -3.47
N ALA A 147 -1.47 -9.71 -2.92
CA ALA A 147 -1.62 -9.46 -1.48
C ALA A 147 -2.89 -10.12 -0.91
N LYS A 148 -2.76 -10.71 0.28
CA LYS A 148 -3.83 -11.45 0.97
C LYS A 148 -4.19 -10.77 2.27
#